data_48b87dc06a3ef80181d80fa2c3ce5253
#
_entry.id   48b87dc06a3ef80181d80fa2c3ce5253
#
_cell.length_a   1.000
_cell.length_b   1.000
_cell.length_c   1.000
_cell.angle_alpha   90.00
_cell.angle_beta   90.00
_cell.angle_gamma   90.00
#
_symmetry.space_group_name_H-M   'P 1'
#
loop_
_entity.id
_entity.type
_entity.pdbx_description
1 polymer ?
#
loop_
_entity_poly.entity_id
_entity_poly.type
_entity_poly.pdbx_seq_one_letter_code
_entity_poly.pdbx_strand_id
1 'polypeptide(L)'
;MKNKLLKHTLYICICIVISILIEVLYFNYNAIFNNIPSENIDFSTTTQDGNAVLNLNLDSQYINKLIINYDATKDIEYSLRYSSQDLFGEEKENIIKDIFDDSFNTSTTNIRNYVSKIAIEYASSEATNLNIRSLETDNDFQFNLTRAFSIFLVLILFYCLIVFYKNGFKTEKFHIYFAVVGTILGTIIILAQPSSTFYSYDDQIHFQNAVDLFSIGDTTYSVGEYHSTEANVANSAGRGSVNSIEEQQAQNNLFDSGSSTYSKTVKFAPTYNKIGYIPMSLGYHLAKFANLPFSICFKIGKFFNLLFYILLIAYTIKTIKIGKRLLAIIALLPTSIFLASEYSYDPAVFIGLTIFIAQLVNLYLDKNTKFDFKTAVILFASISYACFVKAIYVPFFLLTLLVPKEKFDTPKQARLVKAGTLALTILLSATFVLPTISGTMESDSRGGSTSVSGQLTSMLSHPTDYIKLLGNTAVAQFSDKVSQGFDDLSYIYNEAKRSSSNFFYILLILLLFVSITDNTGNSLSKKHRLSILIASLVTSLLIWTALYITFTPVGDNTINGVQSRYFLPLLFPLLICLQPKNIKNSINPRLYNTIILTIPVIINIITIFTSIVAVYSY
;
A
#
# COMPACT_ATOMS: atom_id res chain seq x y z
N MET A 1 16.24 -8.88 -37.10
CA MET A 1 15.81 -7.84 -36.12
C MET A 1 14.50 -7.16 -36.56
N LYS A 2 14.37 -6.60 -37.73
CA LYS A 2 13.14 -5.92 -38.24
C LYS A 2 11.83 -6.72 -38.04
N ASN A 3 11.80 -8.00 -38.45
CA ASN A 3 10.59 -8.84 -38.31
C ASN A 3 10.18 -9.12 -36.85
N LYS A 4 11.12 -9.09 -35.93
CA LYS A 4 10.83 -9.30 -34.51
C LYS A 4 10.25 -8.03 -33.89
N LEU A 5 10.81 -6.89 -34.23
CA LEU A 5 10.30 -5.57 -33.82
C LEU A 5 8.89 -5.35 -34.34
N LEU A 6 8.66 -5.61 -35.62
CA LEU A 6 7.34 -5.47 -36.27
C LEU A 6 6.26 -6.32 -35.55
N LYS A 7 6.61 -7.58 -35.17
CA LYS A 7 5.69 -8.42 -34.36
C LYS A 7 5.33 -7.80 -33.02
N HIS A 8 6.30 -7.29 -32.28
CA HIS A 8 6.04 -6.65 -30.97
C HIS A 8 5.16 -5.41 -31.14
N THR A 9 5.45 -4.56 -32.13
CA THR A 9 4.60 -3.39 -32.45
C THR A 9 3.18 -3.79 -32.80
N LEU A 10 2.99 -4.83 -33.64
CA LEU A 10 1.66 -5.33 -33.95
C LEU A 10 0.88 -5.79 -32.71
N TYR A 11 1.51 -6.53 -31.80
CA TYR A 11 0.86 -6.96 -30.56
C TYR A 11 0.47 -5.77 -29.67
N ILE A 12 1.31 -4.74 -29.57
CA ILE A 12 0.99 -3.52 -28.83
C ILE A 12 -0.23 -2.83 -29.45
N CYS A 13 -0.26 -2.68 -30.79
CA CYS A 13 -1.42 -2.12 -31.48
C CYS A 13 -2.71 -2.93 -31.26
N ILE A 14 -2.61 -4.27 -31.27
CA ILE A 14 -3.75 -5.15 -30.94
C ILE A 14 -4.22 -4.91 -29.50
N CYS A 15 -3.33 -4.79 -28.53
CA CYS A 15 -3.70 -4.50 -27.14
C CYS A 15 -4.41 -3.14 -27.02
N ILE A 16 -3.97 -2.11 -27.73
CA ILE A 16 -4.65 -0.81 -27.77
C ILE A 16 -6.07 -0.95 -28.32
N VAL A 17 -6.23 -1.62 -29.47
CA VAL A 17 -7.56 -1.81 -30.08
C VAL A 17 -8.48 -2.60 -29.16
N ILE A 18 -8.00 -3.70 -28.55
CA ILE A 18 -8.79 -4.51 -27.62
C ILE A 18 -9.19 -3.71 -26.39
N SER A 19 -8.29 -2.90 -25.81
CA SER A 19 -8.63 -2.09 -24.63
C SER A 19 -9.72 -1.05 -24.94
N ILE A 20 -9.65 -0.41 -26.11
CA ILE A 20 -10.68 0.52 -26.58
C ILE A 20 -12.01 -0.21 -26.83
N LEU A 21 -11.98 -1.39 -27.45
CA LEU A 21 -13.19 -2.18 -27.68
C LEU A 21 -13.85 -2.63 -26.37
N ILE A 22 -13.08 -3.04 -25.38
CA ILE A 22 -13.61 -3.40 -24.05
C ILE A 22 -14.23 -2.17 -23.40
N GLU A 23 -13.56 -1.02 -23.44
CA GLU A 23 -14.08 0.23 -22.88
C GLU A 23 -15.40 0.64 -23.54
N VAL A 24 -15.46 0.60 -24.85
CA VAL A 24 -16.65 1.02 -25.62
C VAL A 24 -17.78 0.00 -25.54
N LEU A 25 -17.51 -1.29 -25.78
CA LEU A 25 -18.56 -2.30 -25.94
C LEU A 25 -18.99 -2.97 -24.64
N TYR A 26 -18.13 -3.04 -23.64
CA TYR A 26 -18.46 -3.69 -22.36
C TYR A 26 -18.92 -2.65 -21.31
N PHE A 27 -18.10 -1.62 -21.08
CA PHE A 27 -18.41 -0.63 -20.05
C PHE A 27 -19.48 0.38 -20.45
N ASN A 28 -19.69 0.58 -21.73
CA ASN A 28 -20.72 1.47 -22.28
C ASN A 28 -21.84 0.70 -23.02
N TYR A 29 -22.01 -0.60 -22.74
CA TYR A 29 -22.99 -1.44 -23.42
C TYR A 29 -24.40 -0.87 -23.35
N ASN A 30 -24.86 -0.50 -22.17
CA ASN A 30 -26.22 0.00 -21.96
C ASN A 30 -26.47 1.36 -22.63
N ALA A 31 -25.48 2.25 -22.61
CA ALA A 31 -25.55 3.54 -23.31
C ALA A 31 -25.65 3.37 -24.83
N ILE A 32 -24.94 2.39 -25.41
CA ILE A 32 -24.89 2.19 -26.86
C ILE A 32 -26.08 1.38 -27.39
N PHE A 33 -26.43 0.28 -26.71
CA PHE A 33 -27.37 -0.70 -27.25
C PHE A 33 -28.76 -0.63 -26.65
N ASN A 34 -28.89 -0.20 -25.37
CA ASN A 34 -30.18 -0.12 -24.70
C ASN A 34 -30.77 1.30 -24.70
N ASN A 35 -29.94 2.30 -24.99
CA ASN A 35 -30.33 3.72 -25.11
C ASN A 35 -31.22 4.21 -23.96
N ILE A 36 -30.80 3.86 -22.71
CA ILE A 36 -31.53 4.21 -21.49
C ILE A 36 -31.30 5.71 -21.23
N PRO A 37 -32.33 6.54 -21.15
CA PRO A 37 -32.14 7.98 -21.00
C PRO A 37 -31.57 8.34 -19.62
N SER A 38 -30.89 9.47 -19.57
CA SER A 38 -30.56 10.17 -18.34
C SER A 38 -31.76 11.03 -17.92
N GLU A 39 -32.21 10.93 -16.68
CA GLU A 39 -33.46 11.55 -16.22
C GLU A 39 -33.27 12.18 -14.83
N ASN A 40 -34.04 13.26 -14.58
CA ASN A 40 -34.24 13.77 -13.24
C ASN A 40 -35.19 12.85 -12.47
N ILE A 41 -34.87 12.54 -11.23
CA ILE A 41 -35.66 11.68 -10.37
C ILE A 41 -36.36 12.53 -9.31
N ASP A 42 -37.67 12.36 -9.22
CA ASP A 42 -38.44 12.94 -8.12
C ASP A 42 -38.15 12.18 -6.82
N PHE A 43 -38.01 12.91 -5.74
CA PHE A 43 -37.74 12.36 -4.42
C PHE A 43 -38.70 12.91 -3.37
N SER A 44 -38.97 12.13 -2.35
CA SER A 44 -39.70 12.54 -1.16
C SER A 44 -38.84 12.43 0.08
N THR A 45 -38.92 13.42 0.95
CA THR A 45 -38.15 13.41 2.21
C THR A 45 -39.06 12.98 3.34
N THR A 46 -38.64 11.99 4.11
CA THR A 46 -39.30 11.50 5.34
C THR A 46 -38.31 11.54 6.49
N THR A 47 -38.80 11.53 7.72
CA THR A 47 -37.94 11.42 8.90
C THR A 47 -38.19 10.08 9.57
N GLN A 48 -37.16 9.28 9.75
CA GLN A 48 -37.23 7.97 10.39
C GLN A 48 -36.05 7.79 11.36
N ASP A 49 -36.32 7.37 12.58
CA ASP A 49 -35.32 7.04 13.62
C ASP A 49 -34.24 8.12 13.84
N GLY A 50 -34.60 9.40 13.73
CA GLY A 50 -33.67 10.52 13.88
C GLY A 50 -32.88 10.86 12.62
N ASN A 51 -33.11 10.17 11.51
CA ASN A 51 -32.50 10.44 10.21
C ASN A 51 -33.52 11.06 9.24
N ALA A 52 -33.07 11.96 8.40
CA ALA A 52 -33.76 12.37 7.19
C ALA A 52 -33.49 11.33 6.10
N VAL A 53 -34.56 10.85 5.46
CA VAL A 53 -34.49 9.82 4.43
C VAL A 53 -35.12 10.37 3.15
N LEU A 54 -34.31 10.49 2.09
CA LEU A 54 -34.83 10.77 0.75
C LEU A 54 -35.14 9.43 0.07
N ASN A 55 -36.40 9.21 -0.24
CA ASN A 55 -36.87 8.00 -0.89
C ASN A 55 -37.09 8.26 -2.39
N LEU A 56 -36.49 7.45 -3.23
CA LEU A 56 -36.65 7.42 -4.68
C LEU A 56 -37.35 6.12 -5.04
N ASN A 57 -38.53 6.20 -5.66
CA ASN A 57 -39.24 5.04 -6.18
C ASN A 57 -38.96 4.95 -7.69
N LEU A 58 -38.44 3.85 -8.12
CA LEU A 58 -38.00 3.59 -9.49
C LEU A 58 -38.71 2.35 -10.02
N ASP A 59 -39.16 2.38 -11.27
CA ASP A 59 -39.78 1.22 -11.93
C ASP A 59 -38.73 0.25 -12.48
N SER A 60 -37.87 -0.27 -11.58
CA SER A 60 -36.76 -1.23 -11.90
C SER A 60 -35.99 -0.83 -13.16
N GLN A 61 -35.36 0.35 -13.14
CA GLN A 61 -34.58 0.86 -14.26
C GLN A 61 -33.08 0.68 -14.03
N TYR A 62 -32.34 0.58 -15.12
CA TYR A 62 -30.87 0.58 -15.07
C TYR A 62 -30.36 1.99 -14.77
N ILE A 63 -29.48 2.08 -13.78
CA ILE A 63 -28.78 3.31 -13.42
C ILE A 63 -27.26 3.03 -13.51
N ASN A 64 -26.57 3.76 -14.39
CA ASN A 64 -25.12 3.73 -14.46
C ASN A 64 -24.53 4.56 -13.32
N LYS A 65 -24.91 5.84 -13.21
CA LYS A 65 -24.51 6.74 -12.13
C LYS A 65 -25.73 7.48 -11.57
N LEU A 66 -25.71 7.75 -10.27
CA LEU A 66 -26.63 8.68 -9.61
C LEU A 66 -25.82 9.95 -9.28
N ILE A 67 -26.31 11.08 -9.76
CA ILE A 67 -25.75 12.40 -9.49
C ILE A 67 -26.67 13.12 -8.51
N ILE A 68 -26.09 13.60 -7.41
CA ILE A 68 -26.77 14.36 -6.36
C ILE A 68 -26.24 15.78 -6.42
N ASN A 69 -27.07 16.74 -6.81
CA ASN A 69 -26.76 18.17 -6.79
C ASN A 69 -27.22 18.76 -5.46
N TYR A 70 -26.33 19.42 -4.73
CA TYR A 70 -26.61 19.91 -3.39
C TYR A 70 -25.88 21.22 -3.08
N ASP A 71 -26.27 21.86 -1.97
CA ASP A 71 -25.53 22.90 -1.28
C ASP A 71 -25.36 22.45 0.17
N ALA A 72 -24.13 22.38 0.64
CA ALA A 72 -23.81 22.06 2.02
C ALA A 72 -22.98 23.20 2.66
N THR A 73 -23.24 23.49 3.94
CA THR A 73 -22.48 24.51 4.70
C THR A 73 -21.35 23.91 5.52
N LYS A 74 -21.26 22.59 5.57
CA LYS A 74 -20.22 21.77 6.19
C LYS A 74 -20.31 20.35 5.63
N ASP A 75 -19.30 19.54 5.91
CA ASP A 75 -19.28 18.12 5.57
C ASP A 75 -20.39 17.35 6.31
N ILE A 76 -21.19 16.57 5.58
CA ILE A 76 -22.30 15.80 6.11
C ILE A 76 -22.21 14.36 5.62
N GLU A 77 -22.05 13.41 6.54
CA GLU A 77 -22.05 11.98 6.22
C GLU A 77 -23.44 11.52 5.81
N TYR A 78 -23.52 10.71 4.76
CA TYR A 78 -24.76 10.06 4.33
C TYR A 78 -24.53 8.58 3.96
N SER A 79 -25.62 7.82 3.96
CA SER A 79 -25.66 6.44 3.47
C SER A 79 -26.65 6.35 2.32
N LEU A 80 -26.19 5.84 1.18
CA LEU A 80 -27.01 5.51 0.03
C LEU A 80 -27.32 4.02 0.07
N ARG A 81 -28.60 3.65 0.19
CA ARG A 81 -29.08 2.26 0.13
C ARG A 81 -29.82 2.04 -1.16
N TYR A 82 -29.57 0.92 -1.84
CA TYR A 82 -30.35 0.54 -3.02
C TYR A 82 -30.52 -0.96 -3.13
N SER A 83 -31.69 -1.38 -3.64
CA SER A 83 -32.00 -2.78 -3.92
C SER A 83 -31.69 -3.10 -5.38
N SER A 84 -30.93 -4.15 -5.60
CA SER A 84 -30.59 -4.68 -6.93
C SER A 84 -30.74 -6.19 -6.98
N GLN A 85 -30.94 -6.75 -8.17
CA GLN A 85 -30.94 -8.20 -8.36
C GLN A 85 -29.52 -8.71 -8.59
N ASP A 86 -29.18 -9.82 -7.95
CA ASP A 86 -27.93 -10.52 -8.21
C ASP A 86 -28.00 -11.36 -9.51
N LEU A 87 -26.90 -12.06 -9.84
CA LEU A 87 -26.81 -12.93 -11.03
C LEU A 87 -27.83 -14.10 -11.04
N PHE A 88 -28.44 -14.40 -9.90
CA PHE A 88 -29.43 -15.47 -9.72
C PHE A 88 -30.85 -14.91 -9.62
N GLY A 89 -31.02 -13.58 -9.70
CA GLY A 89 -32.31 -12.91 -9.60
C GLY A 89 -32.79 -12.68 -8.16
N GLU A 90 -31.94 -12.92 -7.15
CA GLU A 90 -32.26 -12.61 -5.75
C GLU A 90 -32.07 -11.13 -5.48
N GLU A 91 -33.01 -10.52 -4.74
CA GLU A 91 -32.92 -9.12 -4.35
C GLU A 91 -31.86 -8.94 -3.26
N LYS A 92 -30.91 -8.06 -3.52
CA LYS A 92 -29.82 -7.73 -2.61
C LYS A 92 -29.81 -6.26 -2.29
N GLU A 93 -29.77 -5.92 -1.00
CA GLU A 93 -29.56 -4.55 -0.55
C GLU A 93 -28.04 -4.21 -0.59
N ASN A 94 -27.74 -3.06 -1.15
CA ASN A 94 -26.39 -2.50 -1.21
C ASN A 94 -26.37 -1.18 -0.44
N ILE A 95 -25.29 -0.93 0.30
CA ILE A 95 -25.11 0.29 1.09
C ILE A 95 -23.79 0.92 0.70
N ILE A 96 -23.84 2.21 0.34
CA ILE A 96 -22.66 3.04 0.07
C ILE A 96 -22.68 4.17 1.09
N LYS A 97 -21.58 4.36 1.81
CA LYS A 97 -21.39 5.50 2.73
C LYS A 97 -20.53 6.53 2.04
N ASP A 98 -20.92 7.79 2.12
CA ASP A 98 -20.23 8.90 1.51
C ASP A 98 -20.47 10.20 2.27
N ILE A 99 -19.93 11.33 1.78
CA ILE A 99 -19.98 12.64 2.42
C ILE A 99 -20.47 13.67 1.40
N PHE A 100 -21.42 14.51 1.77
CA PHE A 100 -21.67 15.78 1.10
C PHE A 100 -20.60 16.77 1.55
N ASP A 101 -19.57 16.95 0.76
CA ASP A 101 -18.41 17.80 1.03
C ASP A 101 -18.78 19.27 0.73
N ASP A 102 -18.51 20.16 1.67
CA ASP A 102 -18.87 21.58 1.54
C ASP A 102 -18.06 22.35 0.47
N SER A 103 -16.98 21.74 -0.02
CA SER A 103 -16.15 22.31 -1.10
C SER A 103 -16.71 22.02 -2.50
N PHE A 104 -17.69 21.11 -2.61
CA PHE A 104 -18.32 20.68 -3.86
C PHE A 104 -19.83 20.85 -3.81
N ASN A 105 -20.43 20.87 -5.00
CA ASN A 105 -21.89 21.04 -5.16
C ASN A 105 -22.54 19.78 -5.75
N THR A 106 -21.77 18.73 -5.95
CA THR A 106 -22.20 17.52 -6.65
C THR A 106 -21.52 16.31 -6.04
N SER A 107 -22.28 15.26 -5.78
CA SER A 107 -21.75 13.93 -5.45
C SER A 107 -22.23 12.94 -6.49
N THR A 108 -21.34 12.05 -6.94
CA THR A 108 -21.60 11.08 -7.99
C THR A 108 -21.37 9.67 -7.48
N THR A 109 -22.41 8.84 -7.49
CA THR A 109 -22.34 7.46 -7.06
C THR A 109 -22.50 6.50 -8.22
N ASN A 110 -21.55 5.57 -8.40
CA ASN A 110 -21.61 4.52 -9.41
C ASN A 110 -22.49 3.36 -8.94
N ILE A 111 -23.61 3.11 -9.60
CA ILE A 111 -24.58 2.05 -9.27
C ILE A 111 -24.47 0.86 -10.22
N ARG A 112 -24.59 1.08 -11.53
CA ARG A 112 -24.45 0.10 -12.63
C ARG A 112 -25.29 -1.15 -12.48
N ASN A 113 -26.49 -0.97 -12.05
CA ASN A 113 -27.43 -2.06 -11.84
C ASN A 113 -28.86 -1.65 -12.15
N TYR A 114 -29.72 -2.65 -12.33
CA TYR A 114 -31.16 -2.43 -12.32
C TYR A 114 -31.61 -2.24 -10.87
N VAL A 115 -32.25 -1.10 -10.58
CA VAL A 115 -32.59 -0.66 -9.23
C VAL A 115 -34.08 -0.34 -9.15
N SER A 116 -34.72 -0.87 -8.11
CA SER A 116 -36.16 -0.63 -7.85
C SER A 116 -36.39 0.44 -6.78
N LYS A 117 -35.45 0.61 -5.86
CA LYS A 117 -35.55 1.58 -4.76
C LYS A 117 -34.16 2.13 -4.43
N ILE A 118 -34.13 3.44 -4.15
CA ILE A 118 -32.95 4.11 -3.57
C ILE A 118 -33.43 4.89 -2.36
N ALA A 119 -32.64 4.85 -1.28
CA ALA A 119 -32.82 5.68 -0.09
C ALA A 119 -31.49 6.36 0.25
N ILE A 120 -31.51 7.67 0.45
CA ILE A 120 -30.37 8.45 0.92
C ILE A 120 -30.67 8.89 2.34
N GLU A 121 -29.87 8.46 3.29
CA GLU A 121 -30.06 8.68 4.73
C GLU A 121 -28.95 9.55 5.30
N TYR A 122 -29.30 10.61 6.01
CA TYR A 122 -28.38 11.46 6.78
C TYR A 122 -29.03 11.92 8.08
N ALA A 123 -28.25 12.39 9.06
CA ALA A 123 -28.77 12.81 10.35
C ALA A 123 -29.75 13.98 10.23
N SER A 124 -30.94 13.89 10.81
CA SER A 124 -31.97 14.96 10.74
C SER A 124 -31.50 16.28 11.34
N SER A 125 -30.55 16.26 12.29
CA SER A 125 -29.91 17.45 12.84
C SER A 125 -29.13 18.25 11.81
N GLU A 126 -28.77 17.65 10.68
CA GLU A 126 -28.03 18.28 9.59
C GLU A 126 -28.93 18.86 8.48
N ALA A 127 -30.24 18.65 8.56
CA ALA A 127 -31.17 19.10 7.53
C ALA A 127 -31.16 20.61 7.26
N THR A 128 -30.73 21.43 8.23
CA THR A 128 -30.57 22.87 8.04
C THR A 128 -29.27 23.25 7.32
N ASN A 129 -28.30 22.35 7.27
CA ASN A 129 -26.98 22.56 6.67
C ASN A 129 -26.87 21.99 5.26
N LEU A 130 -27.92 21.26 4.80
CA LEU A 130 -27.96 20.58 3.50
C LEU A 130 -29.21 20.95 2.73
N ASN A 131 -29.04 21.35 1.48
CA ASN A 131 -30.13 21.57 0.54
C ASN A 131 -29.89 20.71 -0.70
N ILE A 132 -30.69 19.66 -0.90
CA ILE A 132 -30.65 18.84 -2.12
C ILE A 132 -31.43 19.57 -3.22
N ARG A 133 -30.77 19.90 -4.32
CA ARG A 133 -31.35 20.64 -5.46
C ARG A 133 -32.00 19.71 -6.47
N SER A 134 -31.28 18.65 -6.88
CA SER A 134 -31.79 17.66 -7.83
C SER A 134 -31.10 16.32 -7.63
N LEU A 135 -31.77 15.26 -8.08
CA LEU A 135 -31.24 13.92 -8.24
C LEU A 135 -31.38 13.52 -9.69
N GLU A 136 -30.30 13.07 -10.30
CA GLU A 136 -30.25 12.79 -11.72
C GLU A 136 -29.58 11.43 -11.97
N THR A 137 -30.09 10.66 -12.92
CA THR A 137 -29.36 9.50 -13.46
C THR A 137 -28.49 9.95 -14.62
N ASP A 138 -27.28 9.42 -14.71
CA ASP A 138 -26.43 9.57 -15.87
C ASP A 138 -26.17 8.17 -16.47
N ASN A 139 -26.81 7.92 -17.59
CA ASN A 139 -26.72 6.69 -18.39
C ASN A 139 -26.01 6.92 -19.74
N ASP A 140 -25.49 8.13 -19.95
CA ASP A 140 -24.88 8.52 -21.21
C ASP A 140 -23.54 7.80 -21.46
N PHE A 141 -23.14 7.76 -22.73
CA PHE A 141 -21.86 7.21 -23.13
C PHE A 141 -20.70 8.03 -22.55
N GLN A 142 -19.82 7.37 -21.80
CA GLN A 142 -18.64 8.01 -21.24
C GLN A 142 -17.39 7.15 -21.48
N PHE A 143 -16.45 7.67 -22.27
CA PHE A 143 -15.16 7.04 -22.48
C PHE A 143 -14.19 7.37 -21.33
N ASN A 144 -13.82 6.35 -20.53
CA ASN A 144 -12.87 6.53 -19.44
C ASN A 144 -11.46 6.16 -19.89
N LEU A 145 -10.63 7.19 -20.10
CA LEU A 145 -9.24 7.00 -20.56
C LEU A 145 -8.39 6.23 -19.53
N THR A 146 -8.57 6.51 -18.21
CA THR A 146 -7.82 5.84 -17.14
C THR A 146 -8.14 4.36 -17.08
N ARG A 147 -9.42 3.99 -17.21
CA ARG A 147 -9.87 2.60 -17.26
C ARG A 147 -9.38 1.90 -18.53
N ALA A 148 -9.54 2.51 -19.70
CA ALA A 148 -9.04 1.97 -20.96
C ALA A 148 -7.52 1.76 -20.93
N PHE A 149 -6.76 2.69 -20.37
CA PHE A 149 -5.31 2.56 -20.21
C PHE A 149 -4.93 1.48 -19.20
N SER A 150 -5.68 1.33 -18.12
CA SER A 150 -5.47 0.25 -17.13
C SER A 150 -5.69 -1.12 -17.79
N ILE A 151 -6.74 -1.28 -18.58
CA ILE A 151 -7.01 -2.49 -19.38
C ILE A 151 -5.86 -2.75 -20.36
N PHE A 152 -5.41 -1.72 -21.07
CA PHE A 152 -4.25 -1.82 -21.96
C PHE A 152 -3.00 -2.32 -21.24
N LEU A 153 -2.69 -1.79 -20.05
CA LEU A 153 -1.55 -2.23 -19.25
C LEU A 153 -1.68 -3.69 -18.80
N VAL A 154 -2.88 -4.14 -18.45
CA VAL A 154 -3.14 -5.56 -18.13
C VAL A 154 -2.92 -6.44 -19.37
N LEU A 155 -3.38 -6.03 -20.55
CA LEU A 155 -3.13 -6.78 -21.79
C LEU A 155 -1.63 -6.84 -22.13
N ILE A 156 -0.90 -5.75 -21.94
CA ILE A 156 0.57 -5.73 -22.07
C ILE A 156 1.22 -6.67 -21.06
N LEU A 157 0.72 -6.73 -19.82
CA LEU A 157 1.23 -7.64 -18.80
C LEU A 157 1.06 -9.10 -19.23
N PHE A 158 -0.12 -9.50 -19.72
CA PHE A 158 -0.33 -10.84 -20.26
C PHE A 158 0.56 -11.13 -21.48
N TYR A 159 0.74 -10.15 -22.35
CA TYR A 159 1.67 -10.26 -23.47
C TYR A 159 3.11 -10.51 -22.98
N CYS A 160 3.57 -9.76 -21.96
CA CYS A 160 4.88 -9.98 -21.34
C CYS A 160 5.01 -11.39 -20.76
N LEU A 161 3.99 -11.90 -20.06
CA LEU A 161 3.98 -13.27 -19.52
C LEU A 161 4.11 -14.32 -20.63
N ILE A 162 3.41 -14.14 -21.76
CA ILE A 162 3.54 -15.01 -22.94
C ILE A 162 4.97 -14.97 -23.50
N VAL A 163 5.57 -13.78 -23.61
CA VAL A 163 6.96 -13.62 -24.06
C VAL A 163 7.94 -14.28 -23.10
N PHE A 164 7.74 -14.14 -21.78
CA PHE A 164 8.56 -14.80 -20.76
C PHE A 164 8.43 -16.32 -20.86
N TYR A 165 7.21 -16.84 -21.03
CA TYR A 165 6.96 -18.26 -21.24
C TYR A 165 7.67 -18.78 -22.49
N LYS A 166 7.55 -18.12 -23.65
CA LYS A 166 8.23 -18.48 -24.90
C LYS A 166 9.76 -18.47 -24.75
N ASN A 167 10.30 -17.59 -23.91
CA ASN A 167 11.74 -17.51 -23.61
C ASN A 167 12.20 -18.46 -22.49
N GLY A 168 11.34 -19.41 -22.04
CA GLY A 168 11.65 -20.49 -21.11
C GLY A 168 11.50 -20.13 -19.63
N PHE A 169 11.04 -18.94 -19.26
CA PHE A 169 10.85 -18.50 -17.87
C PHE A 169 12.04 -18.85 -16.96
N LYS A 170 13.22 -18.32 -17.29
CA LYS A 170 14.48 -18.66 -16.64
C LYS A 170 14.57 -18.07 -15.23
N THR A 171 15.01 -18.87 -14.25
CA THR A 171 15.17 -18.46 -12.85
C THR A 171 16.11 -17.26 -12.68
N GLU A 172 17.19 -17.20 -13.45
CA GLU A 172 18.16 -16.10 -13.39
C GLU A 172 17.56 -14.76 -13.81
N LYS A 173 16.42 -14.76 -14.51
CA LYS A 173 15.73 -13.56 -14.99
C LYS A 173 14.56 -13.12 -14.10
N PHE A 174 14.35 -13.71 -12.94
CA PHE A 174 13.25 -13.34 -12.04
C PHE A 174 13.27 -11.86 -11.63
N HIS A 175 14.46 -11.26 -11.54
CA HIS A 175 14.57 -9.82 -11.32
C HIS A 175 13.96 -8.96 -12.43
N ILE A 176 14.00 -9.43 -13.69
CA ILE A 176 13.37 -8.74 -14.84
C ILE A 176 11.87 -8.95 -14.80
N TYR A 177 11.40 -10.19 -14.52
CA TYR A 177 9.98 -10.51 -14.45
C TYR A 177 9.31 -9.71 -13.34
N PHE A 178 9.92 -9.68 -12.15
CA PHE A 178 9.49 -8.85 -11.05
C PHE A 178 9.42 -7.36 -11.45
N ALA A 179 10.48 -6.83 -12.06
CA ALA A 179 10.53 -5.42 -12.42
C ALA A 179 9.42 -5.03 -13.40
N VAL A 180 9.21 -5.83 -14.46
CA VAL A 180 8.15 -5.56 -15.45
C VAL A 180 6.76 -5.65 -14.81
N VAL A 181 6.50 -6.75 -14.10
CA VAL A 181 5.19 -6.98 -13.45
C VAL A 181 4.89 -5.90 -12.41
N GLY A 182 5.83 -5.66 -11.49
CA GLY A 182 5.65 -4.69 -10.41
C GLY A 182 5.47 -3.26 -10.92
N THR A 183 6.24 -2.85 -11.94
CA THR A 183 6.08 -1.52 -12.54
C THR A 183 4.69 -1.36 -13.16
N ILE A 184 4.22 -2.35 -13.93
CA ILE A 184 2.90 -2.27 -14.58
C ILE A 184 1.79 -2.19 -13.52
N LEU A 185 1.77 -3.11 -12.54
CA LEU A 185 0.75 -3.16 -11.50
C LEU A 185 0.74 -1.88 -10.66
N GLY A 186 1.91 -1.43 -10.20
CA GLY A 186 2.01 -0.19 -9.43
C GLY A 186 1.61 1.05 -10.23
N THR A 187 1.92 1.10 -11.53
CA THR A 187 1.48 2.21 -12.39
C THR A 187 -0.04 2.25 -12.51
N ILE A 188 -0.73 1.10 -12.62
CA ILE A 188 -2.20 1.06 -12.61
C ILE A 188 -2.75 1.65 -11.31
N ILE A 189 -2.20 1.26 -10.15
CA ILE A 189 -2.62 1.79 -8.84
C ILE A 189 -2.49 3.32 -8.82
N ILE A 190 -1.32 3.85 -9.18
CA ILE A 190 -1.04 5.30 -9.14
C ILE A 190 -1.97 6.09 -10.06
N LEU A 191 -2.25 5.56 -11.26
CA LEU A 191 -3.07 6.28 -12.24
C LEU A 191 -4.55 6.25 -11.89
N ALA A 192 -5.04 5.13 -11.34
CA ALA A 192 -6.47 4.94 -11.06
C ALA A 192 -6.93 5.65 -9.78
N GLN A 193 -6.02 5.93 -8.84
CA GLN A 193 -6.36 6.62 -7.59
C GLN A 193 -6.46 8.14 -7.79
N PRO A 194 -7.26 8.83 -6.94
CA PRO A 194 -7.25 10.30 -6.84
C PRO A 194 -5.87 10.87 -6.52
N SER A 195 -5.67 12.14 -6.88
CA SER A 195 -4.41 12.87 -6.62
C SER A 195 -4.46 13.58 -5.26
N SER A 196 -4.89 12.86 -4.23
CA SER A 196 -4.97 13.34 -2.86
C SER A 196 -4.64 12.23 -1.86
N THR A 197 -4.62 12.58 -0.58
CA THR A 197 -4.42 11.65 0.53
C THR A 197 -5.75 11.05 1.02
N PHE A 198 -5.71 10.14 2.00
CA PHE A 198 -6.79 9.33 2.59
C PHE A 198 -7.14 8.05 1.85
N TYR A 199 -6.29 7.62 0.92
CA TYR A 199 -6.48 6.37 0.16
C TYR A 199 -5.49 5.29 0.57
N SER A 200 -4.50 5.63 1.42
CA SER A 200 -3.50 4.71 1.97
C SER A 200 -3.29 4.94 3.47
N TYR A 201 -2.49 4.08 4.08
CA TYR A 201 -2.19 4.13 5.53
C TYR A 201 -1.41 5.38 5.90
N ASP A 202 -2.00 6.28 6.67
CA ASP A 202 -1.36 7.51 7.16
C ASP A 202 -0.74 8.37 6.03
N ASP A 203 -1.27 8.28 4.81
CA ASP A 203 -0.66 8.90 3.63
C ASP A 203 -0.62 10.43 3.70
N GLN A 204 -1.54 11.07 4.44
CA GLN A 204 -1.49 12.51 4.72
C GLN A 204 -0.25 12.89 5.55
N ILE A 205 0.11 12.08 6.55
CA ILE A 205 1.32 12.26 7.36
C ILE A 205 2.56 12.03 6.50
N HIS A 206 2.52 10.96 5.69
CA HIS A 206 3.61 10.60 4.81
C HIS A 206 3.83 11.62 3.70
N PHE A 207 2.75 12.13 3.10
CA PHE A 207 2.81 13.19 2.10
C PHE A 207 3.38 14.49 2.70
N GLN A 208 2.90 14.92 3.86
CA GLN A 208 3.43 16.08 4.55
C GLN A 208 4.93 15.95 4.81
N ASN A 209 5.40 14.80 5.32
CA ASN A 209 6.82 14.58 5.56
C ASN A 209 7.64 14.57 4.26
N ALA A 210 7.08 14.13 3.14
CA ALA A 210 7.76 14.17 1.84
C ALA A 210 7.85 15.60 1.28
N VAL A 211 6.80 16.39 1.39
CA VAL A 211 6.78 17.80 0.94
C VAL A 211 7.72 18.64 1.80
N ASP A 212 7.67 18.48 3.11
CA ASP A 212 8.46 19.27 4.07
C ASP A 212 9.94 18.84 4.17
N LEU A 213 10.33 17.74 3.51
CA LEU A 213 11.68 17.15 3.70
C LEU A 213 12.81 18.14 3.39
N PHE A 214 12.64 18.98 2.39
CA PHE A 214 13.62 19.99 1.96
C PHE A 214 13.20 21.42 2.30
N SER A 215 12.10 21.60 3.06
CA SER A 215 11.57 22.90 3.42
C SER A 215 12.12 23.36 4.77
N ILE A 216 12.50 24.63 4.88
CA ILE A 216 13.00 25.24 6.12
C ILE A 216 12.42 26.66 6.23
N GLY A 217 11.86 26.98 7.41
CA GLY A 217 11.27 28.30 7.67
C GLY A 217 9.85 28.43 7.13
N ASP A 218 9.48 29.65 6.76
CA ASP A 218 8.15 29.93 6.24
C ASP A 218 7.99 29.33 4.85
N THR A 219 7.13 28.35 4.75
CA THR A 219 6.84 27.60 3.53
C THR A 219 5.42 27.90 3.11
N THR A 220 5.23 28.14 1.81
CA THR A 220 3.92 28.36 1.21
C THR A 220 3.45 27.09 0.53
N TYR A 221 2.26 26.62 0.90
CA TYR A 221 1.61 25.48 0.27
C TYR A 221 0.64 25.94 -0.81
N SER A 222 0.57 25.21 -1.91
CA SER A 222 -0.53 25.31 -2.87
C SER A 222 -1.84 24.77 -2.25
N VAL A 223 -2.96 25.00 -2.92
CA VAL A 223 -4.27 24.47 -2.50
C VAL A 223 -4.21 22.95 -2.30
N GLY A 224 -3.70 22.21 -3.29
CA GLY A 224 -3.58 20.76 -3.19
C GLY A 224 -2.65 20.28 -2.08
N GLU A 225 -1.51 20.94 -1.86
CA GLU A 225 -0.62 20.64 -0.73
C GLU A 225 -1.34 20.89 0.60
N TYR A 226 -2.06 21.99 0.72
CA TYR A 226 -2.79 22.34 1.94
C TYR A 226 -3.81 21.28 2.29
N HIS A 227 -4.68 20.91 1.36
CA HIS A 227 -5.74 19.91 1.58
C HIS A 227 -5.21 18.48 1.76
N SER A 228 -4.00 18.18 1.30
CA SER A 228 -3.40 16.83 1.36
C SER A 228 -2.43 16.62 2.52
N THR A 229 -2.25 17.60 3.44
CA THR A 229 -1.36 17.49 4.59
C THR A 229 -2.11 17.20 5.89
N GLU A 230 -1.46 16.53 6.84
CA GLU A 230 -2.04 16.20 8.16
C GLU A 230 -2.57 17.41 8.91
N ALA A 231 -1.87 18.55 8.83
CA ALA A 231 -2.26 19.76 9.53
C ALA A 231 -3.67 20.26 9.16
N ASN A 232 -4.20 19.81 8.03
CA ASN A 232 -5.46 20.28 7.46
C ASN A 232 -6.46 19.16 7.19
N VAL A 233 -6.27 18.01 7.84
CA VAL A 233 -7.14 16.82 7.68
C VAL A 233 -8.63 17.13 7.88
N ALA A 234 -8.95 18.00 8.83
CA ALA A 234 -10.36 18.35 9.12
C ALA A 234 -11.03 19.19 8.01
N ASN A 235 -10.22 19.88 7.18
CA ASN A 235 -10.70 20.78 6.13
C ASN A 235 -10.28 20.32 4.72
N SER A 236 -10.03 19.02 4.55
CA SER A 236 -9.56 18.46 3.27
C SER A 236 -10.72 18.30 2.30
N ALA A 237 -10.72 19.03 1.22
CA ALA A 237 -11.72 18.92 0.16
C ALA A 237 -11.69 17.52 -0.49
N GLY A 238 -12.86 16.93 -0.68
CA GLY A 238 -13.03 15.59 -1.27
C GLY A 238 -12.61 14.45 -0.36
N ARG A 239 -12.51 14.67 0.95
CA ARG A 239 -12.16 13.63 1.92
C ARG A 239 -13.21 12.53 1.98
N GLY A 240 -12.88 11.35 1.44
CA GLY A 240 -13.76 10.18 1.44
C GLY A 240 -14.91 10.21 0.43
N SER A 241 -15.08 11.29 -0.30
CA SER A 241 -16.18 11.49 -1.26
C SER A 241 -15.80 11.29 -2.74
N VAL A 242 -14.51 11.11 -3.06
CA VAL A 242 -14.06 10.98 -4.45
C VAL A 242 -14.20 9.53 -4.91
N ASN A 243 -15.34 9.21 -5.49
CA ASN A 243 -15.71 7.86 -5.92
C ASN A 243 -15.95 7.73 -7.44
N SER A 244 -15.82 8.80 -8.18
CA SER A 244 -16.02 8.82 -9.63
C SER A 244 -14.92 9.60 -10.35
N ILE A 245 -14.86 9.48 -11.68
CA ILE A 245 -13.88 10.22 -12.48
C ILE A 245 -14.23 11.72 -12.53
N GLU A 246 -15.51 12.06 -12.45
CA GLU A 246 -16.01 13.45 -12.43
C GLU A 246 -15.59 14.14 -11.13
N GLU A 247 -15.74 13.47 -10.00
CA GLU A 247 -15.29 13.97 -8.69
C GLU A 247 -13.76 14.12 -8.64
N GLN A 248 -13.01 13.15 -9.21
CA GLN A 248 -11.57 13.30 -9.35
C GLN A 248 -11.18 14.52 -10.19
N GLN A 249 -11.91 14.78 -11.28
CA GLN A 249 -11.66 15.96 -12.11
C GLN A 249 -11.99 17.25 -11.37
N ALA A 250 -13.10 17.30 -10.64
CA ALA A 250 -13.47 18.45 -9.81
C ALA A 250 -12.41 18.72 -8.73
N GLN A 251 -11.96 17.69 -8.03
CA GLN A 251 -10.90 17.78 -7.04
C GLN A 251 -9.57 18.25 -7.66
N ASN A 252 -9.16 17.67 -8.80
CA ASN A 252 -7.94 18.07 -9.49
C ASN A 252 -8.03 19.55 -9.94
N ASN A 253 -9.18 20.00 -10.46
CA ASN A 253 -9.37 21.40 -10.85
C ASN A 253 -9.23 22.34 -9.65
N LEU A 254 -9.77 21.98 -8.50
CA LEU A 254 -9.61 22.73 -7.26
C LEU A 254 -8.13 22.75 -6.81
N PHE A 255 -7.48 21.60 -6.77
CA PHE A 255 -6.10 21.47 -6.26
C PHE A 255 -5.06 22.10 -7.20
N ASP A 256 -5.31 22.06 -8.49
CA ASP A 256 -4.43 22.63 -9.53
C ASP A 256 -4.69 24.13 -9.77
N SER A 257 -5.73 24.73 -9.16
CA SER A 257 -6.16 26.12 -9.44
C SER A 257 -5.09 27.17 -9.12
N GLY A 258 -4.16 26.86 -8.21
CA GLY A 258 -3.02 27.73 -7.87
C GLY A 258 -3.37 29.08 -7.26
N SER A 259 -4.66 29.41 -7.10
CA SER A 259 -5.14 30.76 -6.74
C SER A 259 -5.03 31.07 -5.24
N SER A 260 -4.95 30.07 -4.37
CA SER A 260 -4.83 30.22 -2.93
C SER A 260 -3.51 29.67 -2.44
N THR A 261 -2.83 30.41 -1.57
CA THR A 261 -1.58 29.99 -0.94
C THR A 261 -1.72 30.05 0.57
N TYR A 262 -1.27 29.00 1.24
CA TYR A 262 -1.33 28.87 2.69
C TYR A 262 0.09 28.89 3.24
N SER A 263 0.36 29.76 4.21
CA SER A 263 1.66 29.86 4.84
C SER A 263 1.73 28.98 6.10
N LYS A 264 2.81 28.22 6.21
CA LYS A 264 3.15 27.44 7.40
C LYS A 264 4.64 27.57 7.69
N THR A 265 4.98 27.78 8.95
CA THR A 265 6.37 27.75 9.38
C THR A 265 6.79 26.29 9.61
N VAL A 266 7.62 25.76 8.71
CA VAL A 266 8.20 24.43 8.85
C VAL A 266 9.45 24.54 9.73
N LYS A 267 9.39 23.98 10.93
CA LYS A 267 10.55 23.84 11.78
C LYS A 267 11.43 22.73 11.21
N PHE A 268 12.68 23.05 10.93
CA PHE A 268 13.66 22.02 10.61
C PHE A 268 13.81 21.08 11.81
N ALA A 269 13.17 19.94 11.73
CA ALA A 269 13.41 18.82 12.62
C ALA A 269 14.23 17.80 11.84
N PRO A 270 15.56 17.71 12.04
CA PRO A 270 16.39 16.68 11.43
C PRO A 270 16.06 15.34 12.07
N THR A 271 14.91 14.80 11.73
CA THR A 271 14.49 13.50 12.19
C THR A 271 15.05 12.45 11.23
N TYR A 272 15.97 11.62 11.74
CA TYR A 272 16.61 10.52 11.01
C TYR A 272 15.59 9.58 10.34
N ASN A 273 14.35 9.49 10.85
CA ASN A 273 13.27 8.67 10.28
C ASN A 273 12.74 9.21 8.95
N LYS A 274 12.98 10.47 8.62
CA LYS A 274 12.57 11.07 7.35
C LYS A 274 13.34 10.56 6.13
N ILE A 275 14.45 9.82 6.30
CA ILE A 275 15.24 9.23 5.20
C ILE A 275 14.40 8.33 4.29
N GLY A 276 13.34 7.70 4.81
CA GLY A 276 12.41 6.86 4.05
C GLY A 276 11.58 7.62 3.01
N TYR A 277 11.45 8.94 3.16
CA TYR A 277 10.66 9.80 2.25
C TYR A 277 11.47 10.35 1.08
N ILE A 278 12.80 10.17 1.05
CA ILE A 278 13.68 10.75 0.01
C ILE A 278 13.19 10.42 -1.42
N PRO A 279 12.83 9.16 -1.80
CA PRO A 279 12.44 8.87 -3.16
C PRO A 279 11.20 9.68 -3.61
N MET A 280 10.13 9.67 -2.79
CA MET A 280 8.88 10.34 -3.12
C MET A 280 9.01 11.87 -3.07
N SER A 281 9.78 12.40 -2.11
CA SER A 281 10.09 13.83 -2.03
C SER A 281 10.86 14.31 -3.26
N LEU A 282 11.87 13.54 -3.69
CA LEU A 282 12.64 13.87 -4.90
C LEU A 282 11.73 13.92 -6.13
N GLY A 283 10.88 12.92 -6.34
CA GLY A 283 9.95 12.89 -7.47
C GLY A 283 8.99 14.07 -7.45
N TYR A 284 8.38 14.33 -6.29
CA TYR A 284 7.45 15.45 -6.10
C TYR A 284 8.10 16.80 -6.41
N HIS A 285 9.24 17.09 -5.80
CA HIS A 285 9.91 18.39 -5.96
C HIS A 285 10.51 18.59 -7.36
N LEU A 286 10.98 17.53 -8.03
CA LEU A 286 11.40 17.62 -9.44
C LEU A 286 10.22 17.99 -10.35
N ALA A 287 9.05 17.40 -10.12
CA ALA A 287 7.83 17.72 -10.87
C ALA A 287 7.36 19.17 -10.58
N LYS A 288 7.39 19.57 -9.31
CA LYS A 288 7.07 20.94 -8.89
C LYS A 288 8.03 21.97 -9.49
N PHE A 289 9.34 21.65 -9.52
CA PHE A 289 10.34 22.50 -10.17
C PHE A 289 10.10 22.64 -11.69
N ALA A 290 9.54 21.63 -12.32
CA ALA A 290 9.12 21.68 -13.73
C ALA A 290 7.78 22.42 -13.93
N ASN A 291 7.23 23.05 -12.90
CA ASN A 291 5.95 23.78 -12.91
C ASN A 291 4.76 22.91 -13.38
N LEU A 292 4.77 21.62 -13.05
CA LEU A 292 3.63 20.76 -13.31
C LEU A 292 2.51 21.00 -12.28
N PRO A 293 1.22 20.78 -12.64
CA PRO A 293 0.11 20.92 -11.72
C PRO A 293 0.24 19.94 -10.54
N PHE A 294 -0.39 20.27 -9.41
CA PHE A 294 -0.30 19.49 -8.17
C PHE A 294 -0.68 18.01 -8.39
N SER A 295 -1.78 17.77 -9.11
CA SER A 295 -2.28 16.42 -9.41
C SER A 295 -1.22 15.53 -10.08
N ILE A 296 -0.39 16.09 -10.95
CA ILE A 296 0.72 15.41 -11.61
C ILE A 296 1.92 15.27 -10.67
N CYS A 297 2.28 16.32 -9.92
CA CYS A 297 3.37 16.27 -8.93
C CYS A 297 3.13 15.18 -7.91
N PHE A 298 1.90 15.06 -7.41
CA PHE A 298 1.48 14.05 -6.45
C PHE A 298 1.69 12.63 -6.98
N LYS A 299 1.24 12.34 -8.20
CA LYS A 299 1.43 11.02 -8.85
C LYS A 299 2.89 10.71 -9.17
N ILE A 300 3.69 11.72 -9.56
CA ILE A 300 5.13 11.53 -9.81
C ILE A 300 5.87 11.19 -8.52
N GLY A 301 5.51 11.79 -7.38
CA GLY A 301 6.06 11.42 -6.07
C GLY A 301 5.83 9.94 -5.74
N LYS A 302 4.59 9.45 -5.90
CA LYS A 302 4.26 8.02 -5.76
C LYS A 302 5.07 7.15 -6.74
N PHE A 303 5.19 7.55 -8.00
CA PHE A 303 5.94 6.80 -9.01
C PHE A 303 7.43 6.68 -8.69
N PHE A 304 8.06 7.70 -8.11
CA PHE A 304 9.44 7.62 -7.67
C PHE A 304 9.62 6.64 -6.50
N ASN A 305 8.66 6.56 -5.57
CA ASN A 305 8.68 5.55 -4.51
C ASN A 305 8.62 4.13 -5.11
N LEU A 306 7.68 3.90 -6.04
CA LEU A 306 7.56 2.65 -6.78
C LEU A 306 8.85 2.30 -7.52
N LEU A 307 9.41 3.23 -8.28
CA LEU A 307 10.62 3.02 -9.07
C LEU A 307 11.81 2.63 -8.18
N PHE A 308 11.99 3.32 -7.06
CA PHE A 308 13.04 3.03 -6.10
C PHE A 308 12.89 1.61 -5.50
N TYR A 309 11.66 1.26 -5.12
CA TYR A 309 11.32 -0.09 -4.65
C TYR A 309 11.66 -1.15 -5.71
N ILE A 310 11.17 -0.99 -6.93
CA ILE A 310 11.37 -1.94 -8.03
C ILE A 310 12.85 -2.14 -8.34
N LEU A 311 13.62 -1.06 -8.45
CA LEU A 311 15.04 -1.13 -8.80
C LEU A 311 15.87 -1.85 -7.73
N LEU A 312 15.67 -1.52 -6.46
CA LEU A 312 16.46 -2.10 -5.36
C LEU A 312 16.06 -3.56 -5.07
N ILE A 313 14.77 -3.90 -5.13
CA ILE A 313 14.35 -5.28 -4.98
C ILE A 313 14.75 -6.14 -6.18
N ALA A 314 14.65 -5.64 -7.42
CA ALA A 314 15.17 -6.33 -8.60
C ALA A 314 16.68 -6.59 -8.49
N TYR A 315 17.45 -5.60 -8.03
CA TYR A 315 18.87 -5.78 -7.75
C TYR A 315 19.11 -6.88 -6.71
N THR A 316 18.31 -6.91 -5.65
CA THR A 316 18.42 -7.92 -4.58
C THR A 316 18.07 -9.32 -5.10
N ILE A 317 16.99 -9.47 -5.87
CA ILE A 317 16.62 -10.74 -6.53
C ILE A 317 17.73 -11.21 -7.49
N LYS A 318 18.36 -10.29 -8.21
CA LYS A 318 19.48 -10.63 -9.11
C LYS A 318 20.68 -11.20 -8.36
N THR A 319 21.02 -10.62 -7.21
CA THR A 319 22.26 -10.90 -6.49
C THR A 319 22.16 -12.00 -5.45
N ILE A 320 21.00 -12.24 -4.89
CA ILE A 320 20.82 -13.27 -3.86
C ILE A 320 21.07 -14.68 -4.42
N LYS A 321 21.69 -15.55 -3.63
CA LYS A 321 22.06 -16.92 -4.03
C LYS A 321 20.90 -17.93 -3.91
N ILE A 322 20.03 -17.76 -2.91
CA ILE A 322 18.87 -18.63 -2.66
C ILE A 322 17.61 -17.78 -2.46
N GLY A 323 16.42 -18.36 -2.71
CA GLY A 323 15.15 -17.69 -2.46
C GLY A 323 14.80 -16.59 -3.47
N LYS A 324 15.36 -16.59 -4.69
CA LYS A 324 15.05 -15.58 -5.72
C LYS A 324 13.58 -15.51 -6.06
N ARG A 325 12.94 -16.67 -6.23
CA ARG A 325 11.53 -16.79 -6.56
C ARG A 325 10.66 -16.37 -5.38
N LEU A 326 11.02 -16.86 -4.18
CA LEU A 326 10.33 -16.52 -2.94
C LEU A 326 10.31 -15.00 -2.71
N LEU A 327 11.48 -14.35 -2.84
CA LEU A 327 11.57 -12.90 -2.69
C LEU A 327 10.73 -12.16 -3.75
N ALA A 328 10.77 -12.61 -5.01
CA ALA A 328 9.97 -12.00 -6.07
C ALA A 328 8.47 -12.08 -5.79
N ILE A 329 7.97 -13.20 -5.25
CA ILE A 329 6.55 -13.37 -4.92
C ILE A 329 6.18 -12.48 -3.73
N ILE A 330 6.99 -12.46 -2.66
CA ILE A 330 6.73 -11.59 -1.49
C ILE A 330 6.70 -10.11 -1.93
N ALA A 331 7.63 -9.72 -2.79
CA ALA A 331 7.68 -8.35 -3.30
C ALA A 331 6.53 -8.02 -4.28
N LEU A 332 5.85 -9.03 -4.84
CA LEU A 332 4.65 -8.89 -5.67
C LEU A 332 3.36 -9.16 -4.90
N LEU A 333 3.37 -9.32 -3.58
CA LEU A 333 2.12 -9.36 -2.82
C LEU A 333 1.33 -8.06 -3.05
N PRO A 334 -0.01 -8.13 -3.10
CA PRO A 334 -0.82 -6.92 -3.31
C PRO A 334 -0.44 -5.78 -2.38
N THR A 335 -0.33 -6.03 -1.08
CA THR A 335 0.08 -5.02 -0.09
C THR A 335 1.49 -4.47 -0.37
N SER A 336 2.44 -5.31 -0.84
CA SER A 336 3.81 -4.84 -1.14
C SER A 336 3.83 -3.83 -2.30
N ILE A 337 3.10 -4.12 -3.39
CA ILE A 337 3.01 -3.24 -4.56
C ILE A 337 2.18 -2.00 -4.23
N PHE A 338 1.10 -2.14 -3.45
CA PHE A 338 0.29 -1.02 -3.01
C PHE A 338 1.12 -0.01 -2.21
N LEU A 339 1.79 -0.45 -1.13
CA LEU A 339 2.63 0.44 -0.31
C LEU A 339 3.75 1.11 -1.12
N ALA A 340 4.33 0.39 -2.08
CA ALA A 340 5.35 0.95 -2.96
C ALA A 340 4.79 2.01 -3.93
N SER A 341 3.48 1.97 -4.22
CA SER A 341 2.77 2.88 -5.12
C SER A 341 2.14 4.07 -4.38
N GLU A 342 2.38 4.20 -3.07
CA GLU A 342 1.78 5.21 -2.21
C GLU A 342 2.85 6.11 -1.56
N TYR A 343 2.40 7.22 -0.94
CA TYR A 343 3.22 7.93 0.04
C TYR A 343 3.30 7.06 1.29
N SER A 344 4.39 6.33 1.42
CA SER A 344 4.67 5.45 2.55
C SER A 344 6.16 5.20 2.70
N TYR A 345 6.67 5.19 3.93
CA TYR A 345 8.04 4.80 4.22
C TYR A 345 8.23 3.28 4.40
N ASP A 346 7.14 2.49 4.44
CA ASP A 346 7.24 1.03 4.65
C ASP A 346 8.08 0.31 3.58
N PRO A 347 8.04 0.71 2.29
CA PRO A 347 8.96 0.19 1.29
C PRO A 347 10.43 0.36 1.64
N ALA A 348 10.81 1.46 2.30
CA ALA A 348 12.20 1.69 2.72
C ALA A 348 12.67 0.65 3.74
N VAL A 349 11.80 0.31 4.70
CA VAL A 349 12.08 -0.76 5.68
C VAL A 349 12.22 -2.11 4.99
N PHE A 350 11.26 -2.45 4.11
CA PHE A 350 11.28 -3.70 3.36
C PHE A 350 12.55 -3.83 2.50
N ILE A 351 12.91 -2.79 1.76
CA ILE A 351 14.12 -2.74 0.94
C ILE A 351 15.36 -2.93 1.81
N GLY A 352 15.51 -2.13 2.87
CA GLY A 352 16.70 -2.13 3.71
C GLY A 352 16.93 -3.49 4.37
N LEU A 353 15.90 -4.06 5.00
CA LEU A 353 15.99 -5.37 5.64
C LEU A 353 16.24 -6.49 4.62
N THR A 354 15.59 -6.45 3.46
CA THR A 354 15.73 -7.48 2.43
C THR A 354 17.14 -7.48 1.82
N ILE A 355 17.70 -6.30 1.50
CA ILE A 355 19.09 -6.18 1.02
C ILE A 355 20.07 -6.71 2.08
N PHE A 356 19.86 -6.32 3.35
CA PHE A 356 20.69 -6.79 4.46
C PHE A 356 20.68 -8.32 4.57
N ILE A 357 19.49 -8.93 4.62
CA ILE A 357 19.34 -10.39 4.72
C ILE A 357 19.93 -11.09 3.50
N ALA A 358 19.69 -10.59 2.29
CA ALA A 358 20.23 -11.18 1.06
C ALA A 358 21.77 -11.20 1.06
N GLN A 359 22.38 -10.09 1.45
CA GLN A 359 23.85 -9.97 1.52
C GLN A 359 24.43 -10.88 2.61
N LEU A 360 23.77 -10.95 3.77
CA LEU A 360 24.17 -11.81 4.88
C LEU A 360 24.07 -13.30 4.51
N VAL A 361 22.97 -13.71 3.86
CA VAL A 361 22.77 -15.07 3.33
C VAL A 361 23.85 -15.43 2.32
N ASN A 362 24.20 -14.50 1.41
CA ASN A 362 25.28 -14.71 0.46
C ASN A 362 26.63 -14.95 1.15
N LEU A 363 26.95 -14.19 2.21
CA LEU A 363 28.15 -14.39 3.02
C LEU A 363 28.15 -15.75 3.74
N TYR A 364 27.01 -16.21 4.23
CA TYR A 364 26.91 -17.50 4.92
C TYR A 364 27.10 -18.68 3.98
N LEU A 365 26.62 -18.57 2.73
CA LEU A 365 26.56 -19.70 1.79
C LEU A 365 27.77 -19.80 0.87
N ASP A 366 28.30 -18.69 0.39
CA ASP A 366 29.36 -18.68 -0.60
C ASP A 366 30.73 -18.65 0.07
N LYS A 367 31.45 -19.77 0.03
CA LYS A 367 32.79 -19.90 0.62
C LYS A 367 33.80 -18.87 0.07
N ASN A 368 33.63 -18.44 -1.18
CA ASN A 368 34.57 -17.56 -1.88
C ASN A 368 34.30 -16.07 -1.63
N THR A 369 33.11 -15.70 -1.19
CA THR A 369 32.76 -14.30 -0.88
C THR A 369 33.47 -13.86 0.39
N LYS A 370 34.27 -12.80 0.29
CA LYS A 370 34.96 -12.17 1.41
C LYS A 370 34.16 -10.98 1.95
N PHE A 371 34.41 -10.62 3.18
CA PHE A 371 33.86 -9.43 3.82
C PHE A 371 34.74 -8.22 3.46
N ASP A 372 34.61 -7.73 2.23
CA ASP A 372 35.28 -6.55 1.73
C ASP A 372 34.59 -5.24 2.13
N PHE A 373 35.19 -4.10 1.76
CA PHE A 373 34.64 -2.78 2.05
C PHE A 373 33.24 -2.58 1.43
N LYS A 374 33.03 -3.03 0.20
CA LYS A 374 31.75 -2.95 -0.48
C LYS A 374 30.66 -3.71 0.27
N THR A 375 30.97 -4.93 0.70
CA THR A 375 30.08 -5.77 1.53
C THR A 375 29.74 -5.08 2.84
N ALA A 376 30.74 -4.48 3.52
CA ALA A 376 30.51 -3.71 4.74
C ALA A 376 29.55 -2.55 4.49
N VAL A 377 29.80 -1.72 3.47
CA VAL A 377 28.94 -0.59 3.12
C VAL A 377 27.50 -1.04 2.84
N ILE A 378 27.31 -2.09 2.03
CA ILE A 378 25.97 -2.59 1.70
C ILE A 378 25.25 -3.07 2.97
N LEU A 379 25.90 -3.87 3.82
CA LEU A 379 25.29 -4.38 5.05
C LEU A 379 24.94 -3.26 6.03
N PHE A 380 25.88 -2.37 6.32
CA PHE A 380 25.68 -1.31 7.29
C PHE A 380 24.69 -0.26 6.80
N ALA A 381 24.78 0.16 5.53
CA ALA A 381 23.86 1.14 4.97
C ALA A 381 22.42 0.61 4.85
N SER A 382 22.24 -0.64 4.39
CA SER A 382 20.89 -1.21 4.21
C SER A 382 20.17 -1.38 5.53
N ILE A 383 20.82 -1.92 6.56
CA ILE A 383 20.19 -2.08 7.87
C ILE A 383 19.95 -0.74 8.55
N SER A 384 20.89 0.22 8.42
CA SER A 384 20.69 1.58 8.93
C SER A 384 19.50 2.27 8.25
N TYR A 385 19.35 2.10 6.94
CA TYR A 385 18.21 2.63 6.19
C TYR A 385 16.87 2.11 6.73
N ALA A 386 16.76 0.80 7.00
CA ALA A 386 15.58 0.22 7.62
C ALA A 386 15.36 0.72 9.07
N CYS A 387 16.43 0.73 9.89
CA CYS A 387 16.34 1.04 11.31
C CYS A 387 16.17 2.53 11.60
N PHE A 388 16.66 3.42 10.75
CA PHE A 388 16.39 4.85 10.87
C PHE A 388 14.91 5.15 10.65
N VAL A 389 14.24 4.40 9.79
CA VAL A 389 12.79 4.53 9.62
C VAL A 389 12.05 3.89 10.80
N LYS A 390 12.42 2.66 11.17
CA LYS A 390 11.82 1.91 12.29
C LYS A 390 12.89 1.15 13.08
N ALA A 391 13.29 1.67 14.24
CA ALA A 391 14.37 1.10 15.07
C ALA A 391 14.10 -0.35 15.56
N ILE A 392 12.84 -0.80 15.54
CA ILE A 392 12.44 -2.14 15.96
C ILE A 392 13.11 -3.27 15.17
N TYR A 393 13.68 -3.00 13.97
CA TYR A 393 14.39 -4.00 13.16
C TYR A 393 15.87 -4.16 13.52
N VAL A 394 16.38 -3.42 14.49
CA VAL A 394 17.77 -3.50 14.99
C VAL A 394 18.21 -4.93 15.38
N PRO A 395 17.38 -5.84 15.95
CA PRO A 395 17.80 -7.20 16.27
C PRO A 395 18.42 -7.96 15.10
N PHE A 396 18.01 -7.69 13.87
CA PHE A 396 18.59 -8.32 12.70
C PHE A 396 20.06 -7.96 12.51
N PHE A 397 20.48 -6.74 12.89
CA PHE A 397 21.85 -6.32 12.70
C PHE A 397 22.85 -7.17 13.51
N LEU A 398 22.42 -7.71 14.66
CA LEU A 398 23.24 -8.62 15.46
C LEU A 398 23.62 -9.91 14.73
N LEU A 399 22.88 -10.30 13.67
CA LEU A 399 23.22 -11.45 12.84
C LEU A 399 24.59 -11.28 12.15
N THR A 400 25.07 -10.05 11.95
CA THR A 400 26.42 -9.78 11.43
C THR A 400 27.53 -10.36 12.31
N LEU A 401 27.28 -10.49 13.62
CA LEU A 401 28.22 -11.12 14.57
C LEU A 401 28.48 -12.59 14.27
N LEU A 402 27.57 -13.25 13.55
CA LEU A 402 27.64 -14.67 13.18
C LEU A 402 28.43 -14.92 11.89
N VAL A 403 28.90 -13.85 11.21
CA VAL A 403 29.73 -13.99 10.01
C VAL A 403 31.00 -14.76 10.37
N PRO A 404 31.31 -15.87 9.66
CA PRO A 404 32.45 -16.72 9.95
C PRO A 404 33.78 -15.94 9.85
N LYS A 405 34.73 -16.28 10.72
CA LYS A 405 36.07 -15.59 10.77
C LYS A 405 36.82 -15.72 9.45
N GLU A 406 36.64 -16.79 8.72
CA GLU A 406 37.27 -17.10 7.43
C GLU A 406 36.85 -16.14 6.30
N LYS A 407 35.78 -15.36 6.55
CA LYS A 407 35.29 -14.33 5.62
C LYS A 407 36.11 -13.06 5.66
N PHE A 408 36.87 -12.83 6.73
CA PHE A 408 37.66 -11.65 6.93
C PHE A 408 39.13 -11.91 6.52
N ASP A 409 39.79 -10.91 5.92
CA ASP A 409 41.17 -11.04 5.51
C ASP A 409 42.12 -11.02 6.72
N THR A 410 41.76 -10.33 7.78
CA THR A 410 42.54 -10.25 9.01
C THR A 410 41.67 -10.36 10.27
N PRO A 411 42.24 -10.90 11.40
CA PRO A 411 41.57 -10.90 12.68
C PRO A 411 41.21 -9.49 13.19
N LYS A 412 41.98 -8.47 12.79
CA LYS A 412 41.73 -7.06 13.14
C LYS A 412 40.46 -6.57 12.45
N GLN A 413 40.27 -6.88 11.16
CA GLN A 413 39.07 -6.56 10.40
C GLN A 413 37.83 -7.22 11.03
N ALA A 414 37.89 -8.50 11.40
CA ALA A 414 36.81 -9.20 12.06
C ALA A 414 36.38 -8.53 13.38
N ARG A 415 37.37 -8.14 14.20
CA ARG A 415 37.13 -7.43 15.47
C ARG A 415 36.48 -6.06 15.23
N LEU A 416 37.00 -5.30 14.26
CA LEU A 416 36.47 -3.97 13.92
C LEU A 416 35.02 -4.04 13.45
N VAL A 417 34.70 -4.97 12.55
CA VAL A 417 33.33 -5.17 12.06
C VAL A 417 32.38 -5.55 13.21
N LYS A 418 32.79 -6.47 14.09
CA LYS A 418 31.96 -6.87 15.23
C LYS A 418 31.76 -5.73 16.25
N ALA A 419 32.83 -4.97 16.53
CA ALA A 419 32.71 -3.79 17.39
C ALA A 419 31.84 -2.70 16.75
N GLY A 420 31.97 -2.46 15.44
CA GLY A 420 31.13 -1.55 14.69
C GLY A 420 29.66 -1.99 14.68
N THR A 421 29.40 -3.30 14.56
CA THR A 421 28.03 -3.86 14.66
C THR A 421 27.43 -3.55 16.03
N LEU A 422 28.14 -3.80 17.12
CA LEU A 422 27.65 -3.52 18.48
C LEU A 422 27.44 -2.02 18.70
N ALA A 423 28.40 -1.19 18.30
CA ALA A 423 28.30 0.26 18.43
C ALA A 423 27.09 0.83 17.68
N LEU A 424 26.90 0.40 16.43
CA LEU A 424 25.77 0.85 15.61
C LEU A 424 24.44 0.28 16.14
N THR A 425 24.42 -0.95 16.66
CA THR A 425 23.22 -1.52 17.34
C THR A 425 22.82 -0.64 18.52
N ILE A 426 23.77 -0.23 19.37
CA ILE A 426 23.50 0.66 20.51
C ILE A 426 22.99 2.02 20.01
N LEU A 427 23.66 2.61 19.02
CA LEU A 427 23.28 3.90 18.45
C LEU A 427 21.86 3.87 17.88
N LEU A 428 21.53 2.88 17.06
CA LEU A 428 20.20 2.73 16.46
C LEU A 428 19.12 2.45 17.51
N SER A 429 19.42 1.65 18.54
CA SER A 429 18.48 1.43 19.66
C SER A 429 18.27 2.71 20.45
N ALA A 430 19.31 3.51 20.68
CA ALA A 430 19.25 4.76 21.43
C ALA A 430 18.31 5.78 20.76
N THR A 431 18.14 5.73 19.42
CA THR A 431 17.23 6.64 18.70
C THR A 431 15.76 6.49 19.13
N PHE A 432 15.36 5.32 19.62
CA PHE A 432 14.03 5.07 20.19
C PHE A 432 14.04 5.15 21.73
N VAL A 433 15.01 4.49 22.37
CA VAL A 433 15.04 4.33 23.82
C VAL A 433 15.26 5.67 24.54
N LEU A 434 16.16 6.53 24.05
CA LEU A 434 16.45 7.80 24.72
C LEU A 434 15.23 8.75 24.72
N PRO A 435 14.53 9.02 23.61
CA PRO A 435 13.32 9.83 23.63
C PRO A 435 12.23 9.26 24.54
N THR A 436 12.10 7.91 24.56
CA THR A 436 11.10 7.23 25.41
C THR A 436 11.38 7.45 26.90
N ILE A 437 12.64 7.28 27.34
CA ILE A 437 13.02 7.42 28.76
C ILE A 437 13.08 8.89 29.20
N SER A 438 13.55 9.78 28.32
CA SER A 438 13.64 11.22 28.62
C SER A 438 12.28 11.93 28.65
N GLY A 439 11.19 11.24 28.25
CA GLY A 439 9.87 11.83 28.17
C GLY A 439 9.69 12.83 27.01
N THR A 440 10.64 12.85 26.06
CA THR A 440 10.54 13.70 24.87
C THR A 440 9.81 13.02 23.71
N MET A 441 9.49 11.72 23.84
CA MET A 441 8.64 11.02 22.89
C MET A 441 7.18 11.36 23.18
N GLU A 442 6.52 11.94 22.20
CA GLU A 442 5.08 12.20 22.27
C GLU A 442 4.29 10.92 22.02
N SER A 443 3.18 10.75 22.74
CA SER A 443 2.21 9.71 22.48
C SER A 443 1.31 10.12 21.30
N ASP A 444 0.83 9.13 20.55
CA ASP A 444 -0.10 9.39 19.44
C ASP A 444 -1.53 9.55 19.99
N SER A 445 -2.06 10.77 19.90
CA SER A 445 -3.40 11.10 20.41
C SER A 445 -4.54 10.35 19.71
N ARG A 446 -4.29 9.80 18.52
CA ARG A 446 -5.25 8.94 17.80
C ARG A 446 -5.54 7.63 18.54
N GLY A 447 -4.64 7.20 19.40
CA GLY A 447 -4.83 6.06 20.31
C GLY A 447 -5.76 6.33 21.50
N GLY A 448 -6.26 7.56 21.68
CA GLY A 448 -7.09 7.99 22.81
C GLY A 448 -6.27 8.59 23.96
N SER A 449 -6.59 8.26 25.20
CA SER A 449 -5.88 8.73 26.41
C SER A 449 -4.52 8.03 26.59
N THR A 450 -3.61 8.22 25.64
CA THR A 450 -2.28 7.60 25.63
C THR A 450 -1.26 8.38 26.45
N SER A 451 -0.32 7.69 27.08
CA SER A 451 0.77 8.29 27.87
C SER A 451 2.02 7.40 27.85
N VAL A 452 3.08 7.86 27.18
CA VAL A 452 4.37 7.14 27.13
C VAL A 452 4.93 6.86 28.52
N SER A 453 4.97 7.87 29.37
CA SER A 453 5.47 7.74 30.75
C SER A 453 4.59 6.85 31.62
N GLY A 454 3.26 6.96 31.48
CA GLY A 454 2.29 6.10 32.16
C GLY A 454 2.45 4.63 31.77
N GLN A 455 2.57 4.33 30.48
CA GLN A 455 2.78 2.96 30.00
C GLN A 455 4.13 2.38 30.42
N LEU A 456 5.21 3.17 30.39
CA LEU A 456 6.51 2.73 30.91
C LEU A 456 6.45 2.39 32.38
N THR A 457 5.81 3.26 33.19
CA THR A 457 5.63 3.03 34.62
C THR A 457 4.82 1.76 34.87
N SER A 458 3.70 1.57 34.15
CA SER A 458 2.88 0.36 34.22
C SER A 458 3.67 -0.90 33.91
N MET A 459 4.42 -0.87 32.79
CA MET A 459 5.23 -2.01 32.32
C MET A 459 6.34 -2.38 33.32
N LEU A 460 7.00 -1.38 33.92
CA LEU A 460 8.09 -1.60 34.89
C LEU A 460 7.58 -2.01 36.26
N SER A 461 6.40 -1.53 36.68
CA SER A 461 5.79 -1.85 37.98
C SER A 461 5.09 -3.22 37.95
N HIS A 462 4.53 -3.63 36.79
CA HIS A 462 3.77 -4.86 36.64
C HIS A 462 4.26 -5.69 35.40
N PRO A 463 5.52 -6.14 35.38
CA PRO A 463 6.12 -6.78 34.21
C PRO A 463 5.43 -8.09 33.81
N THR A 464 4.91 -8.84 34.78
CA THR A 464 4.19 -10.09 34.55
C THR A 464 2.86 -9.86 33.81
N ASP A 465 2.15 -8.79 34.15
CA ASP A 465 0.88 -8.45 33.52
C ASP A 465 1.10 -7.93 32.11
N TYR A 466 2.17 -7.14 31.90
CA TYR A 466 2.60 -6.75 30.57
C TYR A 466 2.95 -7.95 29.67
N ILE A 467 3.71 -8.93 30.19
CA ILE A 467 4.06 -10.14 29.40
C ILE A 467 2.81 -10.94 29.03
N LYS A 468 1.85 -11.08 29.97
CA LYS A 468 0.56 -11.75 29.68
C LYS A 468 -0.25 -10.98 28.65
N LEU A 469 -0.35 -9.66 28.79
CA LEU A 469 -1.03 -8.78 27.83
C LEU A 469 -0.42 -8.92 26.44
N LEU A 470 0.92 -8.82 26.33
CA LEU A 470 1.66 -8.97 25.08
C LEU A 470 1.38 -10.33 24.41
N GLY A 471 1.48 -11.42 25.19
CA GLY A 471 1.23 -12.78 24.69
C GLY A 471 -0.20 -12.97 24.23
N ASN A 472 -1.17 -12.56 25.02
CA ASN A 472 -2.59 -12.70 24.70
C ASN A 472 -2.96 -11.87 23.45
N THR A 473 -2.49 -10.62 23.37
CA THR A 473 -2.76 -9.75 22.21
C THR A 473 -2.09 -10.29 20.94
N ALA A 474 -0.83 -10.73 21.04
CA ALA A 474 -0.10 -11.27 19.89
C ALA A 474 -0.80 -12.52 19.33
N VAL A 475 -1.26 -13.44 20.19
CA VAL A 475 -1.99 -14.66 19.76
C VAL A 475 -3.35 -14.28 19.18
N ALA A 476 -4.11 -13.40 19.84
CA ALA A 476 -5.44 -13.01 19.35
C ALA A 476 -5.40 -12.29 18.01
N GLN A 477 -4.39 -11.45 17.78
CA GLN A 477 -4.26 -10.65 16.55
C GLN A 477 -3.49 -11.37 15.42
N PHE A 478 -2.86 -12.53 15.69
CA PHE A 478 -1.94 -13.14 14.73
C PHE A 478 -2.61 -13.47 13.39
N SER A 479 -3.79 -14.11 13.43
CA SER A 479 -4.52 -14.49 12.22
C SER A 479 -4.86 -13.28 11.35
N ASP A 480 -5.45 -12.25 11.96
CA ASP A 480 -5.90 -11.05 11.25
C ASP A 480 -4.73 -10.28 10.66
N LYS A 481 -3.63 -10.14 11.42
CA LYS A 481 -2.45 -9.43 10.94
C LYS A 481 -1.74 -10.15 9.78
N VAL A 482 -1.71 -11.47 9.83
CA VAL A 482 -1.12 -12.26 8.73
C VAL A 482 -1.99 -12.18 7.48
N SER A 483 -3.32 -12.32 7.60
CA SER A 483 -4.22 -12.24 6.45
C SER A 483 -4.16 -10.86 5.77
N GLN A 484 -4.29 -9.78 6.53
CA GLN A 484 -4.21 -8.41 6.01
C GLN A 484 -2.85 -8.08 5.38
N GLY A 485 -1.75 -8.67 5.87
CA GLY A 485 -0.41 -8.46 5.32
C GLY A 485 -0.19 -8.99 3.91
N PHE A 486 -1.10 -9.80 3.37
CA PHE A 486 -0.96 -10.38 2.05
C PHE A 486 -1.80 -9.70 0.97
N ASP A 487 -3.01 -9.29 1.29
CA ASP A 487 -3.99 -8.84 0.31
C ASP A 487 -4.61 -7.46 0.57
N ASP A 488 -4.18 -6.76 1.60
CA ASP A 488 -4.70 -5.44 1.95
C ASP A 488 -4.27 -4.37 0.94
N LEU A 489 -5.23 -3.73 0.26
CA LEU A 489 -4.97 -2.77 -0.82
C LEU A 489 -5.55 -1.38 -0.57
N SER A 490 -6.05 -1.05 0.58
CA SER A 490 -6.45 0.31 0.85
C SER A 490 -6.60 0.58 2.32
N TYR A 491 -6.33 1.82 2.71
CA TYR A 491 -6.75 2.35 3.99
C TYR A 491 -8.19 2.83 3.91
N ILE A 492 -8.86 2.73 4.97
CA ILE A 492 -10.23 2.47 5.10
C ILE A 492 -10.98 3.65 5.68
N TYR A 493 -11.64 4.37 4.85
CA TYR A 493 -12.91 4.96 5.22
C TYR A 493 -14.09 4.11 4.75
N ASN A 494 -13.85 3.10 3.94
CA ASN A 494 -14.91 2.26 3.40
C ASN A 494 -14.50 0.79 3.42
N GLU A 495 -15.10 -0.03 4.28
CA GLU A 495 -14.82 -1.47 4.38
C GLU A 495 -15.09 -2.22 3.06
N ALA A 496 -15.94 -1.66 2.19
CA ALA A 496 -16.20 -2.21 0.85
C ALA A 496 -14.99 -2.16 -0.11
N LYS A 497 -13.97 -1.35 0.21
CA LYS A 497 -12.74 -1.21 -0.60
C LYS A 497 -11.65 -2.22 -0.23
N ARG A 498 -11.90 -3.12 0.72
CA ARG A 498 -10.96 -4.20 1.06
C ARG A 498 -10.98 -5.29 0.01
N SER A 499 -9.81 -5.78 -0.32
CA SER A 499 -9.64 -7.01 -1.09
C SER A 499 -10.33 -8.19 -0.41
N SER A 500 -10.79 -9.15 -1.20
CA SER A 500 -11.38 -10.37 -0.67
C SER A 500 -10.35 -11.19 0.11
N SER A 501 -10.61 -11.47 1.39
CA SER A 501 -9.79 -12.32 2.25
C SER A 501 -9.56 -13.75 1.69
N ASN A 502 -10.30 -14.14 0.66
CA ASN A 502 -10.18 -15.46 0.03
C ASN A 502 -8.82 -15.68 -0.66
N PHE A 503 -8.14 -14.61 -1.10
CA PHE A 503 -6.83 -14.73 -1.73
C PHE A 503 -5.70 -15.01 -0.72
N PHE A 504 -5.90 -14.69 0.55
CA PHE A 504 -4.93 -14.96 1.61
C PHE A 504 -4.46 -16.41 1.62
N TYR A 505 -5.40 -17.38 1.61
CA TYR A 505 -5.05 -18.79 1.66
C TYR A 505 -4.27 -19.25 0.43
N ILE A 506 -4.63 -18.75 -0.75
CA ILE A 506 -3.94 -19.06 -2.00
C ILE A 506 -2.49 -18.54 -1.95
N LEU A 507 -2.31 -17.29 -1.52
CA LEU A 507 -0.98 -16.66 -1.40
C LEU A 507 -0.15 -17.33 -0.30
N LEU A 508 -0.74 -17.66 0.85
CA LEU A 508 -0.06 -18.36 1.94
C LEU A 508 0.43 -19.75 1.49
N ILE A 509 -0.44 -20.55 0.86
CA ILE A 509 -0.08 -21.86 0.33
C ILE A 509 1.03 -21.72 -0.72
N LEU A 510 0.93 -20.75 -1.63
CA LEU A 510 1.96 -20.49 -2.64
C LEU A 510 3.31 -20.13 -2.00
N LEU A 511 3.33 -19.26 -1.00
CA LEU A 511 4.56 -18.86 -0.30
C LEU A 511 5.19 -20.04 0.43
N LEU A 512 4.40 -20.85 1.15
CA LEU A 512 4.88 -22.05 1.83
C LEU A 512 5.39 -23.09 0.82
N PHE A 513 4.66 -23.31 -0.27
CA PHE A 513 5.07 -24.21 -1.35
C PHE A 513 6.40 -23.78 -1.95
N VAL A 514 6.56 -22.50 -2.30
CA VAL A 514 7.79 -21.98 -2.89
C VAL A 514 8.93 -21.97 -1.87
N SER A 515 8.69 -21.65 -0.59
CA SER A 515 9.72 -21.70 0.44
C SER A 515 10.33 -23.08 0.62
N ILE A 516 9.54 -24.15 0.38
CA ILE A 516 9.99 -25.54 0.47
C ILE A 516 10.62 -26.01 -0.84
N THR A 517 10.09 -25.59 -1.98
CA THR A 517 10.45 -26.15 -3.31
C THR A 517 11.44 -25.31 -4.12
N ASP A 518 11.67 -24.03 -3.77
CA ASP A 518 12.69 -23.17 -4.41
C ASP A 518 14.12 -23.54 -3.95
N ASN A 519 14.48 -24.81 -4.12
CA ASN A 519 15.76 -25.34 -3.65
C ASN A 519 16.80 -25.31 -4.77
N THR A 520 17.92 -24.62 -4.52
CA THR A 520 19.10 -24.55 -5.40
C THR A 520 20.21 -25.52 -4.99
N GLY A 521 19.96 -26.43 -4.04
CA GLY A 521 20.96 -27.34 -3.45
C GLY A 521 21.76 -26.71 -2.29
N ASN A 522 21.64 -25.40 -2.09
CA ASN A 522 22.22 -24.70 -0.96
C ASN A 522 21.16 -24.38 0.09
N SER A 523 21.51 -24.49 1.37
CA SER A 523 20.61 -24.14 2.47
C SER A 523 21.38 -23.55 3.65
N LEU A 524 20.73 -22.72 4.42
CA LEU A 524 21.28 -22.15 5.65
C LEU A 524 21.55 -23.24 6.69
N SER A 525 22.63 -23.08 7.47
CA SER A 525 22.90 -23.96 8.61
C SER A 525 21.81 -23.82 9.68
N LYS A 526 21.63 -24.86 10.52
CA LYS A 526 20.67 -24.81 11.65
C LYS A 526 20.90 -23.58 12.55
N LYS A 527 22.17 -23.25 12.82
CA LYS A 527 22.53 -22.07 13.62
C LYS A 527 22.04 -20.76 12.98
N HIS A 528 22.29 -20.56 11.69
CA HIS A 528 21.86 -19.34 11.00
C HIS A 528 20.34 -19.24 10.90
N ARG A 529 19.64 -20.34 10.63
CA ARG A 529 18.17 -20.38 10.64
C ARG A 529 17.59 -19.99 12.01
N LEU A 530 18.08 -20.62 13.07
CA LEU A 530 17.62 -20.34 14.42
C LEU A 530 17.86 -18.87 14.80
N SER A 531 19.01 -18.33 14.45
CA SER A 531 19.31 -16.92 14.75
C SER A 531 18.41 -15.93 13.98
N ILE A 532 18.10 -16.21 12.71
CA ILE A 532 17.15 -15.41 11.93
C ILE A 532 15.73 -15.50 12.53
N LEU A 533 15.31 -16.70 12.93
CA LEU A 533 14.00 -16.90 13.59
C LEU A 533 13.93 -16.15 14.92
N ILE A 534 14.98 -16.18 15.74
CA ILE A 534 15.04 -15.43 16.99
C ILE A 534 14.98 -13.92 16.72
N ALA A 535 15.75 -13.41 15.76
CA ALA A 535 15.71 -12.00 15.39
C ALA A 535 14.32 -11.58 14.90
N SER A 536 13.65 -12.42 14.11
CA SER A 536 12.29 -12.17 13.65
C SER A 536 11.28 -12.16 14.79
N LEU A 537 11.38 -13.12 15.72
CA LEU A 537 10.51 -13.18 16.90
C LEU A 537 10.70 -11.95 17.79
N VAL A 538 11.94 -11.60 18.10
CA VAL A 538 12.25 -10.41 18.93
C VAL A 538 11.70 -9.16 18.26
N THR A 539 11.91 -9.00 16.94
CA THR A 539 11.37 -7.86 16.20
C THR A 539 9.83 -7.83 16.23
N SER A 540 9.17 -8.98 16.09
CA SER A 540 7.71 -9.05 16.22
C SER A 540 7.24 -8.58 17.59
N LEU A 541 7.88 -9.03 18.67
CA LEU A 541 7.56 -8.58 20.03
C LEU A 541 7.80 -7.08 20.20
N LEU A 542 8.88 -6.53 19.62
CA LEU A 542 9.16 -5.10 19.66
C LEU A 542 8.13 -4.26 18.88
N ILE A 543 7.49 -4.79 17.84
CA ILE A 543 6.38 -4.11 17.14
C ILE A 543 5.23 -3.87 18.13
N TRP A 544 4.76 -4.92 18.84
CA TRP A 544 3.72 -4.78 19.85
C TRP A 544 4.14 -3.87 21.01
N THR A 545 5.39 -4.02 21.50
CA THR A 545 5.93 -3.19 22.61
C THR A 545 5.94 -1.71 22.23
N ALA A 546 6.40 -1.37 21.03
CA ALA A 546 6.45 0.02 20.59
C ALA A 546 5.04 0.65 20.58
N LEU A 547 4.04 -0.06 20.06
CA LEU A 547 2.67 0.45 20.02
C LEU A 547 1.97 0.40 21.38
N TYR A 548 2.33 -0.51 22.25
CA TYR A 548 1.90 -0.46 23.66
C TYR A 548 2.34 0.85 24.32
N ILE A 549 3.59 1.24 24.10
CA ILE A 549 4.17 2.45 24.71
C ILE A 549 3.60 3.74 24.10
N THR A 550 3.38 3.77 22.77
CA THR A 550 3.11 5.03 22.06
C THR A 550 1.65 5.24 21.65
N PHE A 551 0.87 4.17 21.49
CA PHE A 551 -0.46 4.23 20.87
C PHE A 551 -1.58 3.60 21.72
N THR A 552 -1.25 2.87 22.79
CA THR A 552 -2.25 2.19 23.62
C THR A 552 -2.56 3.01 24.86
N PRO A 553 -3.85 3.26 25.20
CA PRO A 553 -4.22 3.89 26.46
C PRO A 553 -3.73 3.13 27.67
N VAL A 554 -3.39 3.84 28.75
CA VAL A 554 -2.94 3.21 29.99
C VAL A 554 -4.09 2.43 30.63
N GLY A 555 -3.87 1.12 30.84
CA GLY A 555 -4.87 0.24 31.45
C GLY A 555 -5.70 -0.57 30.45
N ASP A 556 -5.48 -0.42 29.14
CA ASP A 556 -6.16 -1.24 28.15
C ASP A 556 -5.73 -2.72 28.24
N ASN A 557 -6.69 -3.61 27.96
CA ASN A 557 -6.50 -5.06 27.97
C ASN A 557 -5.95 -5.64 26.65
N THR A 558 -5.77 -4.79 25.64
CA THR A 558 -5.23 -5.15 24.32
C THR A 558 -4.26 -4.09 23.85
N ILE A 559 -3.30 -4.45 23.00
CA ILE A 559 -2.38 -3.50 22.39
C ILE A 559 -3.00 -2.99 21.09
N ASN A 560 -3.21 -1.66 21.01
CA ASN A 560 -3.87 -1.01 19.89
C ASN A 560 -2.89 -0.53 18.81
N GLY A 561 -3.41 -0.16 17.63
CA GLY A 561 -2.64 0.47 16.54
C GLY A 561 -1.69 -0.47 15.77
N VAL A 562 -1.66 -1.76 16.08
CA VAL A 562 -0.80 -2.72 15.36
C VAL A 562 -1.38 -3.00 13.97
N GLN A 563 -0.60 -2.70 12.94
CA GLN A 563 -0.99 -2.90 11.54
C GLN A 563 -0.19 -4.05 10.91
N SER A 564 -0.83 -4.78 10.00
CA SER A 564 -0.26 -5.94 9.31
C SER A 564 1.00 -5.60 8.52
N ARG A 565 1.05 -4.44 7.89
CA ARG A 565 2.21 -3.96 7.10
C ARG A 565 3.52 -3.92 7.88
N TYR A 566 3.48 -3.85 9.23
CA TYR A 566 4.70 -3.87 10.06
C TYR A 566 5.38 -5.23 10.08
N PHE A 567 4.67 -6.33 9.78
CA PHE A 567 5.24 -7.68 9.72
C PHE A 567 5.68 -8.10 8.32
N LEU A 568 5.30 -7.35 7.28
CA LEU A 568 5.64 -7.66 5.88
C LEU A 568 7.15 -7.82 5.64
N PRO A 569 8.04 -6.97 6.19
CA PRO A 569 9.49 -7.14 6.03
C PRO A 569 10.03 -8.43 6.64
N LEU A 570 9.31 -9.05 7.60
CA LEU A 570 9.72 -10.29 8.25
C LEU A 570 9.41 -11.55 7.43
N LEU A 571 8.54 -11.48 6.42
CA LEU A 571 8.14 -12.65 5.64
C LEU A 571 9.32 -13.32 4.94
N PHE A 572 10.18 -12.54 4.29
CA PHE A 572 11.32 -13.10 3.58
C PHE A 572 12.32 -13.79 4.52
N PRO A 573 12.81 -13.17 5.62
CA PRO A 573 13.70 -13.84 6.56
C PRO A 573 13.06 -15.07 7.23
N LEU A 574 11.77 -15.05 7.53
CA LEU A 574 11.07 -16.21 8.11
C LEU A 574 10.97 -17.37 7.12
N LEU A 575 10.48 -17.11 5.91
CA LEU A 575 10.20 -18.16 4.92
C LEU A 575 11.47 -18.76 4.31
N ILE A 576 12.55 -18.00 4.17
CA ILE A 576 13.83 -18.54 3.68
C ILE A 576 14.43 -19.56 4.66
N CYS A 577 14.08 -19.48 5.95
CA CYS A 577 14.50 -20.47 6.94
C CYS A 577 13.81 -21.83 6.77
N LEU A 578 12.69 -21.91 6.07
CA LEU A 578 11.97 -23.17 5.81
C LEU A 578 12.59 -23.99 4.68
N GLN A 579 13.51 -23.42 3.89
CA GLN A 579 14.14 -24.10 2.76
C GLN A 579 14.86 -25.39 3.21
N PRO A 580 14.41 -26.60 2.76
CA PRO A 580 15.03 -27.86 3.16
C PRO A 580 16.30 -28.11 2.35
N LYS A 581 17.24 -28.86 2.94
CA LYS A 581 18.48 -29.25 2.24
C LYS A 581 18.25 -30.34 1.18
N ASN A 582 17.31 -31.25 1.43
CA ASN A 582 17.23 -32.56 0.74
C ASN A 582 16.03 -32.68 -0.21
N ILE A 583 15.12 -31.72 -0.23
CA ILE A 583 13.97 -31.77 -1.15
C ILE A 583 14.43 -31.26 -2.53
N LYS A 584 14.29 -32.12 -3.55
CA LYS A 584 14.54 -31.76 -4.95
C LYS A 584 13.20 -31.49 -5.63
N ASN A 585 13.07 -30.34 -6.24
CA ASN A 585 11.92 -30.03 -7.08
C ASN A 585 12.09 -30.70 -8.44
N SER A 586 11.22 -31.67 -8.74
CA SER A 586 11.19 -32.42 -10.02
C SER A 586 10.24 -31.80 -11.05
N ILE A 587 9.51 -30.73 -10.70
CA ILE A 587 8.59 -30.06 -11.63
C ILE A 587 9.41 -29.40 -12.73
N ASN A 588 8.92 -29.48 -13.97
CA ASN A 588 9.54 -28.79 -15.10
C ASN A 588 9.76 -27.31 -14.73
N PRO A 589 11.00 -26.78 -14.78
CA PRO A 589 11.31 -25.43 -14.32
C PRO A 589 10.49 -24.33 -15.02
N ARG A 590 10.15 -24.53 -16.29
CA ARG A 590 9.32 -23.58 -17.04
C ARG A 590 7.89 -23.55 -16.50
N LEU A 591 7.29 -24.73 -16.30
CA LEU A 591 5.94 -24.84 -15.75
C LEU A 591 5.89 -24.28 -14.32
N TYR A 592 6.85 -24.69 -13.48
CA TYR A 592 6.98 -24.19 -12.11
C TYR A 592 7.05 -22.66 -12.07
N ASN A 593 7.97 -22.05 -12.82
CA ASN A 593 8.14 -20.61 -12.87
C ASN A 593 6.89 -19.88 -13.41
N THR A 594 6.19 -20.50 -14.37
CA THR A 594 4.91 -19.96 -14.87
C THR A 594 3.87 -19.89 -13.77
N ILE A 595 3.62 -21.00 -13.08
CA ILE A 595 2.60 -21.09 -12.03
C ILE A 595 2.88 -20.08 -10.91
N ILE A 596 4.11 -20.10 -10.37
CA ILE A 596 4.44 -19.25 -9.20
C ILE A 596 4.42 -17.75 -9.49
N LEU A 597 4.61 -17.33 -10.75
CA LEU A 597 4.51 -15.92 -11.13
C LEU A 597 3.08 -15.53 -11.56
N THR A 598 2.37 -16.40 -12.25
CA THR A 598 1.04 -16.07 -12.78
C THR A 598 -0.01 -15.94 -11.68
N ILE A 599 0.06 -16.77 -10.62
CA ILE A 599 -0.91 -16.72 -9.52
C ILE A 599 -0.91 -15.34 -8.83
N PRO A 600 0.20 -14.80 -8.30
CA PRO A 600 0.19 -13.47 -7.69
C PRO A 600 -0.16 -12.36 -8.69
N VAL A 601 0.18 -12.51 -9.96
CA VAL A 601 -0.22 -11.53 -11.01
C VAL A 601 -1.73 -11.50 -11.18
N ILE A 602 -2.39 -12.64 -11.30
CA ILE A 602 -3.85 -12.71 -11.43
C ILE A 602 -4.53 -12.12 -10.20
N ILE A 603 -4.06 -12.50 -9.00
CA ILE A 603 -4.61 -11.96 -7.75
C ILE A 603 -4.46 -10.43 -7.71
N ASN A 604 -3.28 -9.90 -8.04
CA ASN A 604 -3.08 -8.45 -8.12
C ASN A 604 -4.03 -7.77 -9.12
N ILE A 605 -4.20 -8.35 -10.32
CA ILE A 605 -5.12 -7.78 -11.32
C ILE A 605 -6.53 -7.73 -10.76
N ILE A 606 -7.03 -8.83 -10.18
CA ILE A 606 -8.37 -8.88 -9.62
C ILE A 606 -8.52 -7.86 -8.49
N THR A 607 -7.61 -7.85 -7.52
CA THR A 607 -7.69 -6.95 -6.37
C THR A 607 -7.56 -5.48 -6.77
N ILE A 608 -6.66 -5.12 -7.69
CA ILE A 608 -6.51 -3.74 -8.18
C ILE A 608 -7.78 -3.30 -8.91
N PHE A 609 -8.34 -4.16 -9.79
CA PHE A 609 -9.56 -3.80 -10.50
C PHE A 609 -10.77 -3.68 -9.59
N THR A 610 -10.96 -4.58 -8.64
CA THR A 610 -12.14 -4.55 -7.75
C THR A 610 -12.04 -3.46 -6.68
N SER A 611 -10.85 -3.19 -6.14
CA SER A 611 -10.67 -2.29 -4.99
C SER A 611 -10.22 -0.87 -5.37
N ILE A 612 -9.68 -0.67 -6.56
CA ILE A 612 -9.13 0.63 -6.99
C ILE A 612 -9.78 1.09 -8.29
N VAL A 613 -9.60 0.35 -9.40
CA VAL A 613 -10.11 0.79 -10.70
C VAL A 613 -11.63 0.88 -10.69
N ALA A 614 -12.33 -0.13 -10.16
CA ALA A 614 -13.79 -0.13 -10.06
C ALA A 614 -14.35 0.93 -9.10
N VAL A 615 -13.54 1.45 -8.21
CA VAL A 615 -13.98 2.44 -7.22
C VAL A 615 -13.72 3.85 -7.70
N TYR A 616 -12.51 4.14 -8.18
CA TYR A 616 -12.07 5.51 -8.46
C TYR A 616 -12.06 5.88 -9.95
N SER A 617 -12.09 4.92 -10.85
CA SER A 617 -12.00 5.18 -12.29
C SER A 617 -13.28 4.84 -13.05
N TYR A 618 -14.39 5.04 -12.41
CA TYR A 618 -15.67 4.81 -13.05
C TYR A 618 -16.46 6.10 -13.21
#